data_5ac98980f57ced4985bf1736ba8e436e
#
_entry.id   5ac98980f57ced4985bf1736ba8e436e
#
_cell.length_a   1.000
_cell.length_b   1.000
_cell.length_c   1.000
_cell.angle_alpha   90.00
_cell.angle_beta   90.00
_cell.angle_gamma   90.00
#
_symmetry.space_group_name_H-M   'P 1'
#
loop_
_entity.id
_entity.type
_entity.pdbx_description
1 polymer ?
#
loop_
_entity_poly.entity_id
_entity_poly.type
_entity_poly.pdbx_seq_one_letter_code
_entity_poly.pdbx_strand_id
1 'polypeptide(L)'
;MKAMHIDDVLDRAHVVSLPLAVRFRGITTREALLIDGPAGWGEFAPFLEYGPAESAAWLRAGLEAAYEGFPEPVRDSIEVNATIPAVPASEVPAVVERYPGCRTFKIKVAEKGHTLADDAARVRAVRDAVTQRGDIPILRVDANGGWSVDEAVEAAQMMMPLDYMEQPCATTEELAQVRGRLMRAGLFVRVAADESIRKVADPYRVAELQAADVAVVKPAPLGGVRRVLEVAQHLRQRHMDITVASALDTSVGINMGLAAVAALPRIYDDEDIDVTPVSYTHLTLPTKRIV
;
A
#
# COMPACT_ATOMS: atom_id res chain seq x y z
N MET A 1 30.97 -6.43 -10.38
CA MET A 1 30.26 -5.22 -10.84
C MET A 1 31.27 -4.12 -11.10
N LYS A 2 31.24 -3.49 -12.30
CA LYS A 2 31.96 -2.24 -12.55
C LYS A 2 31.42 -1.21 -11.56
N ALA A 3 32.28 -0.45 -10.90
CA ALA A 3 31.82 0.59 -9.97
C ALA A 3 30.96 1.57 -10.81
N MET A 4 29.70 1.76 -10.39
CA MET A 4 28.79 2.72 -11.02
C MET A 4 29.26 4.13 -10.65
N HIS A 5 29.54 4.96 -11.64
CA HIS A 5 29.91 6.35 -11.43
C HIS A 5 28.65 7.24 -11.44
N ILE A 6 28.63 8.28 -10.60
CA ILE A 6 27.47 9.17 -10.52
C ILE A 6 27.16 9.84 -11.86
N ASP A 7 28.20 10.18 -12.64
CA ASP A 7 28.03 10.80 -13.96
C ASP A 7 27.30 9.87 -14.93
N ASP A 8 27.57 8.54 -14.88
CA ASP A 8 26.86 7.55 -15.71
C ASP A 8 25.35 7.51 -15.39
N VAL A 9 24.98 7.77 -14.14
CA VAL A 9 23.58 7.85 -13.71
C VAL A 9 22.95 9.17 -14.17
N LEU A 10 23.67 10.28 -13.99
CA LEU A 10 23.17 11.63 -14.33
C LEU A 10 22.95 11.79 -15.83
N ASP A 11 23.84 11.23 -16.67
CA ASP A 11 23.71 11.25 -18.14
C ASP A 11 22.46 10.50 -18.66
N ARG A 12 21.90 9.61 -17.82
CA ARG A 12 20.71 8.80 -18.14
C ARG A 12 19.49 9.16 -17.30
N ALA A 13 19.56 10.28 -16.60
CA ALA A 13 18.51 10.74 -15.72
C ALA A 13 17.57 11.74 -16.40
N HIS A 14 16.28 11.54 -16.27
CA HIS A 14 15.23 12.36 -16.84
C HIS A 14 14.30 12.88 -15.73
N VAL A 15 14.27 14.19 -15.54
CA VAL A 15 13.33 14.81 -14.62
C VAL A 15 11.97 14.93 -15.29
N VAL A 16 10.94 14.41 -14.62
CA VAL A 16 9.55 14.54 -15.03
C VAL A 16 8.75 15.27 -13.97
N SER A 17 7.78 16.09 -14.40
CA SER A 17 6.89 16.85 -13.53
C SER A 17 5.45 16.60 -13.96
N LEU A 18 4.69 15.93 -13.10
CA LEU A 18 3.33 15.45 -13.38
C LEU A 18 2.31 16.22 -12.56
N PRO A 19 1.38 16.97 -13.19
CA PRO A 19 0.32 17.64 -12.47
C PRO A 19 -0.64 16.61 -11.86
N LEU A 20 -1.00 16.79 -10.60
CA LEU A 20 -1.98 15.95 -9.91
C LEU A 20 -3.39 16.52 -10.12
N ALA A 21 -4.34 15.67 -10.46
CA ALA A 21 -5.75 16.05 -10.58
C ALA A 21 -6.37 16.41 -9.21
N VAL A 22 -5.82 15.86 -8.14
CA VAL A 22 -6.24 16.10 -6.74
C VAL A 22 -5.00 16.36 -5.91
N ARG A 23 -5.07 17.33 -5.01
CA ARG A 23 -4.00 17.62 -4.06
C ARG A 23 -3.76 16.41 -3.16
N PHE A 24 -2.50 15.97 -3.04
CA PHE A 24 -2.11 14.85 -2.20
C PHE A 24 -0.91 15.22 -1.33
N ARG A 25 -0.94 14.97 -0.03
CA ARG A 25 0.12 15.35 0.94
C ARG A 25 0.61 16.79 0.76
N GLY A 26 -0.30 17.69 0.43
CA GLY A 26 0.03 19.12 0.27
C GLY A 26 0.62 19.50 -1.08
N ILE A 27 0.95 18.54 -1.97
CA ILE A 27 1.48 18.82 -3.33
C ILE A 27 0.38 18.74 -4.39
N THR A 28 0.55 19.50 -5.46
CA THR A 28 -0.29 19.51 -6.67
C THR A 28 0.48 19.05 -7.91
N THR A 29 1.77 18.78 -7.74
CA THR A 29 2.67 18.30 -8.78
C THR A 29 3.55 17.22 -8.20
N ARG A 30 3.69 16.10 -8.91
CA ARG A 30 4.61 15.03 -8.56
C ARG A 30 5.84 15.10 -9.46
N GLU A 31 6.98 15.37 -8.86
CA GLU A 31 8.26 15.33 -9.55
C GLU A 31 8.95 13.99 -9.31
N ALA A 32 9.59 13.46 -10.35
CA ALA A 32 10.34 12.23 -10.27
C ALA A 32 11.57 12.32 -11.18
N LEU A 33 12.66 11.70 -10.76
CA LEU A 33 13.82 11.41 -11.58
C LEU A 33 13.69 9.98 -12.11
N LEU A 34 13.57 9.82 -13.42
CA LEU A 34 13.56 8.52 -14.08
C LEU A 34 14.98 8.22 -14.56
N ILE A 35 15.46 7.00 -14.34
CA ILE A 35 16.81 6.54 -14.64
C ILE A 35 16.72 5.46 -15.71
N ASP A 36 17.23 5.73 -16.91
CA ASP A 36 17.32 4.78 -18.04
C ASP A 36 18.58 3.92 -17.90
N GLY A 37 18.44 2.77 -17.27
CA GLY A 37 19.54 1.84 -17.02
C GLY A 37 19.57 0.64 -17.97
N PRO A 38 20.64 -0.16 -17.94
CA PRO A 38 20.81 -1.33 -18.81
C PRO A 38 19.82 -2.47 -18.49
N ALA A 39 19.23 -2.51 -17.30
CA ALA A 39 18.24 -3.50 -16.91
C ALA A 39 16.79 -2.99 -17.06
N GLY A 40 16.59 -1.68 -17.28
CA GLY A 40 15.29 -1.08 -17.44
C GLY A 40 15.21 0.32 -16.84
N TRP A 41 14.01 0.80 -16.61
CA TRP A 41 13.75 2.09 -16.00
C TRP A 41 13.65 2.00 -14.48
N GLY A 42 14.35 2.90 -13.78
CA GLY A 42 14.20 3.11 -12.35
C GLY A 42 13.58 4.46 -12.04
N GLU A 43 12.99 4.59 -10.86
CA GLU A 43 12.41 5.84 -10.38
C GLU A 43 13.02 6.26 -9.04
N PHE A 44 13.39 7.54 -8.95
CA PHE A 44 13.76 8.20 -7.71
C PHE A 44 12.84 9.39 -7.49
N ALA A 45 11.92 9.27 -6.55
CA ALA A 45 10.89 10.28 -6.30
C ALA A 45 10.53 10.40 -4.81
N PRO A 46 11.49 10.68 -3.90
CA PRO A 46 11.17 10.91 -2.49
C PRO A 46 10.29 12.13 -2.33
N PHE A 47 9.49 12.17 -1.26
CA PHE A 47 8.78 13.39 -0.89
C PHE A 47 9.75 14.41 -0.30
N LEU A 48 9.42 15.70 -0.45
CA LEU A 48 10.31 16.79 -0.07
C LEU A 48 10.60 16.88 1.45
N GLU A 49 9.75 16.28 2.27
CA GLU A 49 9.98 16.19 3.71
C GLU A 49 11.07 15.20 4.12
N TYR A 50 11.53 14.32 3.21
CA TYR A 50 12.58 13.36 3.50
C TYR A 50 13.97 13.97 3.32
N GLY A 51 14.82 13.79 4.34
CA GLY A 51 16.23 14.17 4.29
C GLY A 51 17.06 13.20 3.44
N PRO A 52 18.36 13.52 3.25
CA PRO A 52 19.25 12.68 2.42
C PRO A 52 19.34 11.21 2.87
N ALA A 53 19.29 10.95 4.17
CA ALA A 53 19.38 9.59 4.72
C ALA A 53 18.18 8.72 4.34
N GLU A 54 16.96 9.27 4.44
CA GLU A 54 15.75 8.58 4.02
C GLU A 54 15.67 8.46 2.48
N SER A 55 16.03 9.54 1.78
CA SER A 55 16.02 9.58 0.31
C SER A 55 17.03 8.60 -0.31
N ALA A 56 18.10 8.23 0.39
CA ALA A 56 19.08 7.26 -0.08
C ALA A 56 18.46 5.87 -0.34
N ALA A 57 17.44 5.46 0.46
CA ALA A 57 16.72 4.22 0.22
C ALA A 57 15.93 4.26 -1.10
N TRP A 58 15.27 5.39 -1.39
CA TRP A 58 14.55 5.60 -2.65
C TRP A 58 15.48 5.57 -3.85
N LEU A 59 16.67 6.20 -3.73
CA LEU A 59 17.67 6.16 -4.79
C LEU A 59 18.15 4.73 -5.05
N ARG A 60 18.42 3.97 -3.98
CA ARG A 60 18.82 2.56 -4.12
C ARG A 60 17.76 1.74 -4.83
N ALA A 61 16.47 1.96 -4.53
CA ALA A 61 15.37 1.28 -5.21
C ALA A 61 15.34 1.59 -6.72
N GLY A 62 15.50 2.86 -7.09
CA GLY A 62 15.60 3.27 -8.50
C GLY A 62 16.81 2.68 -9.21
N LEU A 63 17.98 2.66 -8.55
CA LEU A 63 19.20 2.05 -9.10
C LEU A 63 19.09 0.53 -9.22
N GLU A 64 18.47 -0.17 -8.27
CA GLU A 64 18.17 -1.60 -8.38
C GLU A 64 17.36 -1.87 -9.65
N ALA A 65 16.25 -1.14 -9.86
CA ALA A 65 15.40 -1.30 -11.02
C ALA A 65 16.14 -1.02 -12.34
N ALA A 66 16.96 0.03 -12.38
CA ALA A 66 17.64 0.47 -13.61
C ALA A 66 18.87 -0.39 -13.97
N TYR A 67 19.62 -0.88 -12.99
CA TYR A 67 20.92 -1.51 -13.23
C TYR A 67 20.99 -3.00 -12.88
N GLU A 68 20.19 -3.49 -11.94
CA GLU A 68 20.20 -4.89 -11.50
C GLU A 68 19.00 -5.67 -12.04
N GLY A 69 17.91 -4.99 -12.34
CA GLY A 69 16.63 -5.59 -12.68
C GLY A 69 15.93 -6.23 -11.47
N PHE A 70 14.74 -6.75 -11.69
CA PHE A 70 13.94 -7.37 -10.65
C PHE A 70 14.21 -8.86 -10.52
N PRO A 71 13.97 -9.46 -9.34
CA PRO A 71 13.95 -10.92 -9.17
C PRO A 71 12.91 -11.57 -10.09
N GLU A 72 13.16 -12.86 -10.43
CA GLU A 72 12.22 -13.64 -11.24
C GLU A 72 10.86 -13.75 -10.55
N PRO A 73 9.76 -13.56 -11.31
CA PRO A 73 8.41 -13.69 -10.77
C PRO A 73 8.10 -15.15 -10.44
N VAL A 74 7.34 -15.38 -9.36
CA VAL A 74 6.81 -16.69 -8.97
C VAL A 74 5.30 -16.82 -9.25
N ARG A 75 4.70 -15.79 -9.83
CA ARG A 75 3.29 -15.74 -10.24
C ARG A 75 3.09 -14.89 -11.49
N ASP A 76 2.12 -15.26 -12.30
CA ASP A 76 1.81 -14.61 -13.59
C ASP A 76 0.72 -13.54 -13.47
N SER A 77 -0.02 -13.54 -12.36
CA SER A 77 -1.08 -12.60 -12.10
C SER A 77 -1.00 -12.03 -10.68
N ILE A 78 -1.47 -10.81 -10.50
CA ILE A 78 -1.44 -10.10 -9.24
C ILE A 78 -2.84 -9.53 -8.99
N GLU A 79 -3.43 -9.86 -7.85
CA GLU A 79 -4.66 -9.21 -7.42
C GLU A 79 -4.39 -7.77 -6.95
N VAL A 80 -5.26 -6.86 -7.37
CA VAL A 80 -5.19 -5.45 -6.99
C VAL A 80 -6.45 -5.04 -6.25
N ASN A 81 -6.35 -4.08 -5.35
CA ASN A 81 -7.52 -3.44 -4.79
C ASN A 81 -7.76 -2.05 -5.38
N ALA A 82 -9.02 -1.71 -5.57
CA ALA A 82 -9.44 -0.36 -5.85
C ALA A 82 -9.51 0.47 -4.56
N THR A 83 -9.42 1.79 -4.69
CA THR A 83 -9.58 2.72 -3.58
C THR A 83 -10.87 3.53 -3.72
N ILE A 84 -11.68 3.51 -2.67
CA ILE A 84 -12.86 4.37 -2.55
C ILE A 84 -12.45 5.60 -1.71
N PRO A 85 -12.50 6.79 -2.28
CA PRO A 85 -12.22 8.02 -1.53
C PRO A 85 -13.31 8.29 -0.49
N ALA A 86 -13.09 9.26 0.38
CA ALA A 86 -14.06 9.68 1.41
C ALA A 86 -15.24 10.45 0.82
N VAL A 87 -15.99 9.80 -0.07
CA VAL A 87 -17.23 10.36 -0.66
C VAL A 87 -18.46 9.95 0.15
N PRO A 88 -19.59 10.66 0.03
CA PRO A 88 -20.87 10.23 0.59
C PRO A 88 -21.27 8.84 0.09
N ALA A 89 -21.98 8.07 0.92
CA ALA A 89 -22.43 6.71 0.57
C ALA A 89 -23.25 6.65 -0.74
N SER A 90 -23.99 7.70 -1.06
CA SER A 90 -24.78 7.81 -2.30
C SER A 90 -23.93 7.85 -3.58
N GLU A 91 -22.67 8.29 -3.50
CA GLU A 91 -21.76 8.39 -4.63
C GLU A 91 -20.94 7.08 -4.84
N VAL A 92 -20.91 6.20 -3.85
CA VAL A 92 -20.10 4.98 -3.86
C VAL A 92 -20.41 4.07 -5.06
N PRO A 93 -21.68 3.81 -5.46
CA PRO A 93 -21.95 2.94 -6.61
C PRO A 93 -21.25 3.41 -7.89
N ALA A 94 -21.29 4.72 -8.16
CA ALA A 94 -20.64 5.30 -9.34
C ALA A 94 -19.10 5.20 -9.28
N VAL A 95 -18.49 5.17 -8.08
CA VAL A 95 -17.06 4.93 -7.92
C VAL A 95 -16.75 3.46 -8.14
N VAL A 96 -17.53 2.53 -7.59
CA VAL A 96 -17.36 1.08 -7.74
C VAL A 96 -17.46 0.65 -9.20
N GLU A 97 -18.35 1.25 -9.98
CA GLU A 97 -18.51 0.98 -11.42
C GLU A 97 -17.26 1.27 -12.26
N ARG A 98 -16.36 2.14 -11.78
CA ARG A 98 -15.07 2.43 -12.46
C ARG A 98 -14.08 1.28 -12.41
N TYR A 99 -14.36 0.26 -11.59
CA TYR A 99 -13.47 -0.88 -11.33
C TYR A 99 -14.20 -2.21 -11.65
N PRO A 100 -14.52 -2.47 -12.93
CA PRO A 100 -15.20 -3.70 -13.31
C PRO A 100 -14.33 -4.92 -12.94
N GLY A 101 -14.96 -5.95 -12.35
CA GLY A 101 -14.31 -7.19 -11.93
C GLY A 101 -13.45 -7.08 -10.65
N CYS A 102 -13.21 -5.88 -10.11
CA CYS A 102 -12.51 -5.74 -8.84
C CYS A 102 -13.42 -6.15 -7.68
N ARG A 103 -12.92 -7.03 -6.81
CA ARG A 103 -13.63 -7.51 -5.60
C ARG A 103 -13.06 -6.91 -4.32
N THR A 104 -11.81 -6.49 -4.33
CA THR A 104 -11.12 -5.95 -3.16
C THR A 104 -11.13 -4.42 -3.20
N PHE A 105 -11.68 -3.80 -2.15
CA PHE A 105 -11.79 -2.35 -2.06
C PHE A 105 -11.19 -1.84 -0.76
N LYS A 106 -10.29 -0.86 -0.86
CA LYS A 106 -9.79 -0.07 0.25
C LYS A 106 -10.57 1.23 0.34
N ILE A 107 -11.22 1.46 1.48
CA ILE A 107 -12.19 2.55 1.69
C ILE A 107 -11.58 3.56 2.64
N LYS A 108 -11.47 4.81 2.22
CA LYS A 108 -11.00 5.90 3.08
C LYS A 108 -12.06 6.23 4.13
N VAL A 109 -11.61 6.28 5.40
CA VAL A 109 -12.42 6.54 6.59
C VAL A 109 -11.70 7.56 7.49
N ALA A 110 -12.32 7.98 8.56
CA ALA A 110 -11.77 8.94 9.53
C ALA A 110 -11.41 10.30 8.92
N GLU A 111 -12.02 10.67 7.80
CA GLU A 111 -11.76 11.96 7.16
C GLU A 111 -12.35 13.10 7.98
N LYS A 112 -11.64 14.22 8.05
CA LYS A 112 -12.06 15.38 8.84
C LYS A 112 -13.47 15.83 8.45
N GLY A 113 -14.35 15.91 9.44
CA GLY A 113 -15.75 16.30 9.26
C GLY A 113 -16.71 15.16 8.98
N HIS A 114 -16.20 13.91 8.89
CA HIS A 114 -17.03 12.70 8.81
C HIS A 114 -17.16 12.04 10.19
N THR A 115 -18.27 11.36 10.40
CA THR A 115 -18.54 10.55 11.60
C THR A 115 -18.32 9.07 11.32
N LEU A 116 -18.20 8.25 12.37
CA LEU A 116 -18.17 6.79 12.23
C LEU A 116 -19.43 6.24 11.52
N ALA A 117 -20.57 6.91 11.69
CA ALA A 117 -21.80 6.52 11.00
C ALA A 117 -21.72 6.77 9.49
N ASP A 118 -21.09 7.87 9.05
CA ASP A 118 -20.85 8.17 7.64
C ASP A 118 -19.90 7.15 7.02
N ASP A 119 -18.82 6.81 7.73
CA ASP A 119 -17.85 5.81 7.30
C ASP A 119 -18.47 4.42 7.21
N ALA A 120 -19.27 4.00 8.21
CA ALA A 120 -19.99 2.74 8.17
C ALA A 120 -21.04 2.69 7.04
N ALA A 121 -21.70 3.81 6.74
CA ALA A 121 -22.62 3.91 5.61
C ALA A 121 -21.87 3.75 4.27
N ARG A 122 -20.67 4.34 4.14
CA ARG A 122 -19.80 4.19 2.96
C ARG A 122 -19.36 2.74 2.78
N VAL A 123 -18.91 2.07 3.86
CA VAL A 123 -18.51 0.66 3.81
C VAL A 123 -19.68 -0.24 3.41
N ARG A 124 -20.88 -0.01 3.94
CA ARG A 124 -22.10 -0.75 3.52
C ARG A 124 -22.40 -0.53 2.05
N ALA A 125 -22.33 0.71 1.56
CA ALA A 125 -22.60 1.02 0.15
C ALA A 125 -21.62 0.31 -0.81
N VAL A 126 -20.33 0.18 -0.45
CA VAL A 126 -19.37 -0.61 -1.23
C VAL A 126 -19.75 -2.09 -1.21
N ARG A 127 -20.07 -2.64 -0.03
CA ARG A 127 -20.49 -4.04 0.11
C ARG A 127 -21.69 -4.35 -0.75
N ASP A 128 -22.70 -3.51 -0.68
CA ASP A 128 -23.96 -3.68 -1.44
C ASP A 128 -23.71 -3.59 -2.94
N ALA A 129 -22.96 -2.59 -3.41
CA ALA A 129 -22.67 -2.41 -4.83
C ALA A 129 -21.88 -3.60 -5.43
N VAL A 130 -20.90 -4.14 -4.69
CA VAL A 130 -20.13 -5.32 -5.13
C VAL A 130 -20.99 -6.58 -5.11
N THR A 131 -21.80 -6.78 -4.05
CA THR A 131 -22.70 -7.94 -3.95
C THR A 131 -23.77 -7.92 -5.05
N GLN A 132 -24.29 -6.75 -5.41
CA GLN A 132 -25.26 -6.62 -6.52
C GLN A 132 -24.69 -7.04 -7.87
N ARG A 133 -23.38 -6.98 -8.06
CA ARG A 133 -22.70 -7.52 -9.26
C ARG A 133 -22.55 -9.04 -9.24
N GLY A 134 -22.91 -9.71 -8.14
CA GLY A 134 -22.72 -11.15 -7.95
C GLY A 134 -21.34 -11.53 -7.38
N ASP A 135 -20.53 -10.55 -6.97
CA ASP A 135 -19.20 -10.77 -6.40
C ASP A 135 -19.25 -10.83 -4.86
N ILE A 136 -18.26 -11.51 -4.27
CA ILE A 136 -18.01 -11.49 -2.83
C ILE A 136 -17.01 -10.36 -2.52
N PRO A 137 -17.42 -9.30 -1.78
CA PRO A 137 -16.54 -8.18 -1.50
C PRO A 137 -15.48 -8.51 -0.46
N ILE A 138 -14.23 -8.12 -0.72
CA ILE A 138 -13.13 -8.07 0.24
C ILE A 138 -12.91 -6.60 0.60
N LEU A 139 -13.24 -6.20 1.82
CA LEU A 139 -13.25 -4.81 2.23
C LEU A 139 -12.12 -4.51 3.22
N ARG A 140 -11.43 -3.42 2.96
CA ARG A 140 -10.37 -2.83 3.78
C ARG A 140 -10.75 -1.40 4.08
N VAL A 141 -10.49 -0.92 5.29
CA VAL A 141 -10.66 0.50 5.62
C VAL A 141 -9.31 1.11 5.93
N ASP A 142 -9.12 2.36 5.58
CA ASP A 142 -7.86 3.09 5.77
C ASP A 142 -8.17 4.42 6.46
N ALA A 143 -7.79 4.49 7.74
CA ALA A 143 -8.06 5.63 8.61
C ALA A 143 -6.91 6.66 8.64
N ASN A 144 -5.75 6.34 8.05
CA ASN A 144 -4.56 7.20 8.05
C ASN A 144 -4.19 7.75 9.44
N GLY A 145 -4.40 6.96 10.50
CA GLY A 145 -4.13 7.34 11.89
C GLY A 145 -5.20 8.25 12.52
N GLY A 146 -6.36 8.38 11.91
CA GLY A 146 -7.37 9.37 12.28
C GLY A 146 -8.25 9.00 13.47
N TRP A 147 -8.22 7.75 13.95
CA TRP A 147 -9.02 7.30 15.10
C TRP A 147 -8.21 7.20 16.37
N SER A 148 -8.87 7.39 17.48
CA SER A 148 -8.44 6.90 18.80
C SER A 148 -8.60 5.37 18.89
N VAL A 149 -7.99 4.77 19.92
CA VAL A 149 -8.15 3.32 20.16
C VAL A 149 -9.60 2.91 20.39
N ASP A 150 -10.40 3.77 21.07
CA ASP A 150 -11.81 3.50 21.32
C ASP A 150 -12.64 3.55 20.04
N GLU A 151 -12.45 4.60 19.24
CA GLU A 151 -13.12 4.76 17.94
C GLU A 151 -12.74 3.63 16.95
N ALA A 152 -11.49 3.18 16.95
CA ALA A 152 -11.06 2.07 16.09
C ALA A 152 -11.78 0.75 16.45
N VAL A 153 -12.00 0.48 17.74
CA VAL A 153 -12.75 -0.71 18.20
C VAL A 153 -14.24 -0.58 17.86
N GLU A 154 -14.84 0.59 18.05
CA GLU A 154 -16.21 0.87 17.67
C GLU A 154 -16.40 0.76 16.14
N ALA A 155 -15.47 1.32 15.35
CA ALA A 155 -15.46 1.21 13.88
C ALA A 155 -15.44 -0.26 13.43
N ALA A 156 -14.59 -1.10 14.06
CA ALA A 156 -14.56 -2.53 13.77
C ALA A 156 -15.93 -3.16 13.97
N GLN A 157 -16.62 -2.90 15.11
CA GLN A 157 -17.95 -3.44 15.39
C GLN A 157 -19.00 -3.02 14.36
N MET A 158 -18.94 -1.76 13.90
CA MET A 158 -19.91 -1.19 12.96
C MET A 158 -19.70 -1.65 11.51
N MET A 159 -18.47 -1.97 11.13
CA MET A 159 -18.08 -2.15 9.72
C MET A 159 -17.79 -3.59 9.33
N MET A 160 -17.65 -4.51 10.28
CA MET A 160 -17.42 -5.94 10.00
C MET A 160 -18.43 -6.51 8.99
N PRO A 161 -18.06 -7.55 8.19
CA PRO A 161 -16.72 -8.14 8.09
C PRO A 161 -15.74 -7.25 7.29
N LEU A 162 -14.49 -7.21 7.73
CA LEU A 162 -13.37 -6.53 7.04
C LEU A 162 -12.19 -7.48 6.90
N ASP A 163 -11.43 -7.34 5.83
CA ASP A 163 -10.14 -8.00 5.67
C ASP A 163 -9.13 -7.42 6.67
N TYR A 164 -8.97 -6.08 6.68
CA TYR A 164 -8.20 -5.39 7.70
C TYR A 164 -8.61 -3.90 7.85
N MET A 165 -8.13 -3.31 8.95
CA MET A 165 -8.14 -1.86 9.20
C MET A 165 -6.70 -1.34 9.07
N GLU A 166 -6.45 -0.50 8.06
CA GLU A 166 -5.14 0.11 7.79
C GLU A 166 -4.97 1.35 8.64
N GLN A 167 -3.86 1.40 9.38
CA GLN A 167 -3.43 2.48 10.25
C GLN A 167 -4.61 3.13 11.00
N PRO A 168 -5.32 2.38 11.86
CA PRO A 168 -6.47 2.93 12.58
C PRO A 168 -6.08 4.10 13.48
N CYS A 169 -4.91 4.04 14.12
CA CYS A 169 -4.42 5.05 15.06
C CYS A 169 -3.05 5.62 14.64
N ALA A 170 -2.66 6.74 15.24
CA ALA A 170 -1.49 7.50 14.83
C ALA A 170 -0.15 6.81 15.17
N THR A 171 -0.07 6.10 16.30
CA THR A 171 1.18 5.52 16.81
C THR A 171 1.20 3.99 16.74
N THR A 172 2.39 3.41 16.67
CA THR A 172 2.57 1.96 16.66
C THR A 172 2.07 1.33 17.97
N GLU A 173 2.24 2.01 19.08
CA GLU A 173 1.78 1.57 20.39
C GLU A 173 0.24 1.52 20.46
N GLU A 174 -0.44 2.48 19.86
CA GLU A 174 -1.91 2.46 19.76
C GLU A 174 -2.40 1.35 18.83
N LEU A 175 -1.69 1.05 17.72
CA LEU A 175 -2.00 -0.11 16.88
C LEU A 175 -1.95 -1.41 17.70
N ALA A 176 -0.92 -1.60 18.52
CA ALA A 176 -0.83 -2.76 19.42
C ALA A 176 -1.99 -2.83 20.42
N GLN A 177 -2.43 -1.68 20.94
CA GLN A 177 -3.58 -1.61 21.83
C GLN A 177 -4.89 -1.98 21.11
N VAL A 178 -5.13 -1.44 19.90
CA VAL A 178 -6.30 -1.78 19.08
C VAL A 178 -6.31 -3.28 18.81
N ARG A 179 -5.21 -3.85 18.31
CA ARG A 179 -5.10 -5.28 18.02
C ARG A 179 -5.42 -6.14 19.25
N GLY A 180 -4.85 -5.80 20.41
CA GLY A 180 -5.10 -6.51 21.65
C GLY A 180 -6.55 -6.37 22.13
N ARG A 181 -7.20 -5.24 21.93
CA ARG A 181 -8.62 -5.02 22.30
C ARG A 181 -9.57 -5.78 21.38
N LEU A 182 -9.32 -5.76 20.05
CA LEU A 182 -10.10 -6.54 19.09
C LEU A 182 -10.06 -8.03 19.42
N MET A 183 -8.87 -8.58 19.71
CA MET A 183 -8.71 -9.98 20.11
C MET A 183 -9.50 -10.30 21.37
N ARG A 184 -9.41 -9.49 22.43
CA ARG A 184 -10.15 -9.70 23.68
C ARG A 184 -11.66 -9.58 23.53
N ALA A 185 -12.11 -8.76 22.56
CA ALA A 185 -13.53 -8.59 22.25
C ALA A 185 -14.08 -9.66 21.29
N GLY A 186 -13.24 -10.59 20.80
CA GLY A 186 -13.65 -11.60 19.83
C GLY A 186 -13.97 -11.01 18.44
N LEU A 187 -13.42 -9.85 18.11
CA LEU A 187 -13.61 -9.19 16.83
C LEU A 187 -12.48 -9.61 15.87
N PHE A 188 -12.84 -10.39 14.87
CA PHE A 188 -11.87 -10.96 13.90
C PHE A 188 -11.61 -9.96 12.75
N VAL A 189 -11.02 -8.81 13.07
CA VAL A 189 -10.56 -7.83 12.13
C VAL A 189 -9.04 -7.64 12.30
N ARG A 190 -8.28 -7.83 11.24
CA ARG A 190 -6.84 -7.64 11.26
C ARG A 190 -6.49 -6.15 11.31
N VAL A 191 -5.36 -5.82 11.91
CA VAL A 191 -4.77 -4.48 11.92
C VAL A 191 -3.63 -4.44 10.90
N ALA A 192 -3.64 -3.45 10.03
CA ALA A 192 -2.54 -3.21 9.08
C ALA A 192 -1.80 -1.91 9.42
N ALA A 193 -0.47 -1.94 9.32
CA ALA A 193 0.40 -0.78 9.54
C ALA A 193 0.87 -0.22 8.20
N ASP A 194 0.61 1.07 7.91
CA ASP A 194 1.15 1.82 6.76
C ASP A 194 2.05 2.97 7.23
N GLU A 195 1.51 3.98 7.89
CA GLU A 195 2.27 5.12 8.37
C GLU A 195 3.33 4.74 9.39
N SER A 196 3.13 3.67 10.12
CA SER A 196 4.09 3.09 11.05
C SER A 196 5.20 2.30 10.36
N ILE A 197 5.19 2.17 9.01
CA ILE A 197 6.20 1.45 8.21
C ILE A 197 6.68 2.36 7.06
N ARG A 198 7.32 3.48 7.38
CA ARG A 198 7.82 4.44 6.37
C ARG A 198 9.31 4.41 6.17
N LYS A 199 10.06 3.92 7.16
CA LYS A 199 11.53 3.88 7.15
C LYS A 199 12.02 2.44 7.13
N VAL A 200 13.25 2.25 6.72
CA VAL A 200 13.86 0.92 6.56
C VAL A 200 13.82 0.05 7.84
N ALA A 201 13.85 0.66 9.02
CA ALA A 201 13.83 -0.03 10.30
C ALA A 201 12.42 -0.27 10.87
N ASP A 202 11.42 0.46 10.40
CA ASP A 202 10.07 0.46 10.99
C ASP A 202 9.36 -0.91 10.94
N PRO A 203 9.45 -1.73 9.86
CA PRO A 203 8.81 -3.04 9.82
C PRO A 203 9.22 -3.93 10.98
N TYR A 204 10.49 -3.88 11.38
CA TYR A 204 11.03 -4.69 12.47
C TYR A 204 10.45 -4.27 13.82
N ARG A 205 10.35 -2.95 14.07
CA ARG A 205 9.73 -2.43 15.29
C ARG A 205 8.26 -2.79 15.41
N VAL A 206 7.49 -2.65 14.31
CA VAL A 206 6.08 -3.04 14.29
C VAL A 206 5.91 -4.52 14.61
N ALA A 207 6.78 -5.37 14.07
CA ALA A 207 6.77 -6.81 14.33
C ALA A 207 7.18 -7.16 15.76
N GLU A 208 8.19 -6.49 16.34
CA GLU A 208 8.61 -6.68 17.73
C GLU A 208 7.51 -6.33 18.72
N LEU A 209 6.79 -5.24 18.47
CA LEU A 209 5.66 -4.80 19.30
C LEU A 209 4.38 -5.60 19.04
N GLN A 210 4.38 -6.52 18.06
CA GLN A 210 3.19 -7.24 17.61
C GLN A 210 2.00 -6.28 17.33
N ALA A 211 2.33 -5.12 16.74
CA ALA A 211 1.40 -4.01 16.59
C ALA A 211 0.40 -4.19 15.45
N ALA A 212 0.70 -5.07 14.49
CA ALA A 212 -0.15 -5.30 13.33
C ALA A 212 -0.13 -6.77 12.88
N ASP A 213 -1.13 -7.16 12.11
CA ASP A 213 -1.25 -8.47 11.45
C ASP A 213 -0.80 -8.39 9.99
N VAL A 214 -0.80 -7.19 9.42
CA VAL A 214 -0.44 -6.91 8.03
C VAL A 214 0.51 -5.71 7.97
N ALA A 215 1.57 -5.82 7.18
CA ALA A 215 2.47 -4.74 6.86
C ALA A 215 2.14 -4.18 5.46
N VAL A 216 1.80 -2.90 5.37
CA VAL A 216 1.63 -2.21 4.09
C VAL A 216 2.99 -1.62 3.71
N VAL A 217 3.70 -2.31 2.82
CA VAL A 217 5.08 -1.96 2.44
C VAL A 217 5.13 -1.27 1.09
N LYS A 218 6.12 -0.38 0.92
CA LYS A 218 6.35 0.34 -0.33
C LYS A 218 7.81 0.12 -0.74
N PRO A 219 8.09 -0.42 -1.94
CA PRO A 219 9.46 -0.77 -2.33
C PRO A 219 10.42 0.42 -2.34
N ALA A 220 9.98 1.59 -2.85
CA ALA A 220 10.85 2.75 -2.96
C ALA A 220 11.41 3.23 -1.59
N PRO A 221 10.59 3.54 -0.55
CA PRO A 221 11.12 3.96 0.74
C PRO A 221 11.86 2.85 1.48
N LEU A 222 11.61 1.57 1.20
CA LEU A 222 12.34 0.46 1.81
C LEU A 222 13.69 0.17 1.16
N GLY A 223 13.92 0.63 -0.07
CA GLY A 223 15.20 0.49 -0.76
C GLY A 223 15.23 -0.58 -1.85
N GLY A 224 14.07 -0.95 -2.41
CA GLY A 224 13.95 -1.81 -3.59
C GLY A 224 13.19 -3.11 -3.36
N VAL A 225 13.04 -3.88 -4.43
CA VAL A 225 12.29 -5.13 -4.44
C VAL A 225 12.96 -6.20 -3.57
N ARG A 226 14.27 -6.39 -3.70
CA ARG A 226 15.01 -7.38 -2.89
C ARG A 226 14.88 -7.09 -1.41
N ARG A 227 14.87 -5.81 -1.04
CA ARG A 227 14.64 -5.41 0.35
C ARG A 227 13.24 -5.73 0.84
N VAL A 228 12.22 -5.58 -0.02
CA VAL A 228 10.84 -6.02 0.30
C VAL A 228 10.82 -7.53 0.56
N LEU A 229 11.50 -8.35 -0.25
CA LEU A 229 11.55 -9.81 -0.04
C LEU A 229 12.22 -10.19 1.28
N GLU A 230 13.32 -9.52 1.66
CA GLU A 230 13.99 -9.72 2.96
C GLU A 230 13.06 -9.38 4.13
N VAL A 231 12.39 -8.21 4.05
CA VAL A 231 11.41 -7.78 5.06
C VAL A 231 10.26 -8.76 5.15
N ALA A 232 9.75 -9.23 4.00
CA ALA A 232 8.68 -10.23 3.93
C ALA A 232 9.03 -11.52 4.66
N GLN A 233 10.24 -12.03 4.42
CA GLN A 233 10.73 -13.24 5.09
C GLN A 233 10.79 -13.05 6.62
N HIS A 234 11.26 -11.91 7.10
CA HIS A 234 11.31 -11.59 8.51
C HIS A 234 9.94 -11.48 9.15
N LEU A 235 8.99 -10.79 8.49
CA LEU A 235 7.62 -10.59 8.98
C LEU A 235 6.83 -11.90 9.04
N ARG A 236 7.00 -12.78 8.05
CA ARG A 236 6.36 -14.11 8.03
C ARG A 236 6.74 -14.96 9.23
N GLN A 237 8.00 -14.91 9.69
CA GLN A 237 8.45 -15.60 10.90
C GLN A 237 7.71 -15.12 12.16
N ARG A 238 7.02 -14.00 12.09
CA ARG A 238 6.22 -13.39 13.16
C ARG A 238 4.71 -13.39 12.87
N HIS A 239 4.29 -14.23 11.90
CA HIS A 239 2.88 -14.38 11.48
C HIS A 239 2.26 -13.05 11.01
N MET A 240 3.05 -12.22 10.35
CA MET A 240 2.61 -10.96 9.80
C MET A 240 2.61 -11.04 8.27
N ASP A 241 1.45 -10.77 7.67
CA ASP A 241 1.27 -10.72 6.22
C ASP A 241 1.80 -9.42 5.61
N ILE A 242 1.88 -9.39 4.27
CA ILE A 242 2.32 -8.20 3.53
C ILE A 242 1.28 -7.80 2.49
N THR A 243 1.02 -6.50 2.42
CA THR A 243 0.39 -5.85 1.26
C THR A 243 1.38 -4.85 0.68
N VAL A 244 1.62 -4.90 -0.63
CA VAL A 244 2.48 -3.92 -1.30
C VAL A 244 1.63 -2.75 -1.78
N ALA A 245 2.10 -1.53 -1.55
CA ALA A 245 1.44 -0.31 -1.98
C ALA A 245 2.42 0.61 -2.73
N SER A 246 1.89 1.61 -3.42
CA SER A 246 2.68 2.67 -4.04
C SER A 246 2.86 3.87 -3.11
N ALA A 247 3.91 4.67 -3.39
CA ALA A 247 4.19 5.93 -2.71
C ALA A 247 3.88 7.13 -3.61
N LEU A 248 2.76 7.11 -4.33
CA LEU A 248 2.41 8.08 -5.37
C LEU A 248 3.45 8.06 -6.51
N ASP A 249 3.77 6.85 -6.94
CA ASP A 249 4.78 6.59 -7.96
C ASP A 249 4.25 6.87 -9.36
N THR A 250 5.16 7.12 -10.31
CA THR A 250 4.82 7.09 -11.74
C THR A 250 4.60 5.63 -12.19
N SER A 251 4.25 5.42 -13.46
CA SER A 251 4.13 4.05 -13.99
C SER A 251 5.43 3.24 -13.88
N VAL A 252 6.58 3.91 -13.84
CA VAL A 252 7.90 3.25 -13.62
C VAL A 252 8.00 2.72 -12.20
N GLY A 253 7.70 3.52 -11.19
CA GLY A 253 7.74 3.08 -9.80
C GLY A 253 6.62 2.07 -9.47
N ILE A 254 5.45 2.18 -10.10
CA ILE A 254 4.37 1.18 -9.99
C ILE A 254 4.86 -0.20 -10.46
N ASN A 255 5.61 -0.26 -11.57
CA ASN A 255 6.19 -1.52 -12.06
C ASN A 255 7.08 -2.20 -11.01
N MET A 256 7.85 -1.43 -10.24
CA MET A 256 8.65 -1.96 -9.12
C MET A 256 7.76 -2.60 -8.04
N GLY A 257 6.61 -1.98 -7.72
CA GLY A 257 5.62 -2.54 -6.80
C GLY A 257 5.03 -3.86 -7.30
N LEU A 258 4.67 -3.92 -8.58
CA LEU A 258 4.17 -5.14 -9.23
C LEU A 258 5.25 -6.23 -9.24
N ALA A 259 6.50 -5.91 -9.56
CA ALA A 259 7.62 -6.83 -9.52
C ALA A 259 7.84 -7.39 -8.10
N ALA A 260 7.71 -6.55 -7.07
CA ALA A 260 7.82 -7.00 -5.69
C ALA A 260 6.76 -8.05 -5.34
N VAL A 261 5.48 -7.79 -5.70
CA VAL A 261 4.39 -8.77 -5.48
C VAL A 261 4.63 -10.05 -6.28
N ALA A 262 5.02 -9.91 -7.55
CA ALA A 262 5.27 -11.06 -8.43
C ALA A 262 6.37 -11.99 -7.91
N ALA A 263 7.39 -11.42 -7.26
CA ALA A 263 8.53 -12.16 -6.72
C ALA A 263 8.35 -12.64 -5.27
N LEU A 264 7.30 -12.23 -4.54
CA LEU A 264 7.06 -12.71 -3.18
C LEU A 264 6.79 -14.21 -3.19
N PRO A 265 7.50 -15.01 -2.38
CA PRO A 265 7.30 -16.47 -2.32
C PRO A 265 5.83 -16.79 -1.94
N ARG A 266 5.30 -17.87 -2.50
CA ARG A 266 3.99 -18.42 -2.08
C ARG A 266 4.07 -18.91 -0.64
N ILE A 267 2.96 -18.87 0.09
CA ILE A 267 2.92 -19.32 1.50
C ILE A 267 2.86 -20.85 1.55
N TYR A 268 2.23 -21.48 0.55
CA TYR A 268 2.11 -22.93 0.43
C TYR A 268 2.60 -23.37 -0.94
N ASP A 269 3.28 -24.53 -1.00
CA ASP A 269 3.76 -25.16 -2.24
C ASP A 269 2.63 -25.82 -3.05
N ASP A 270 1.37 -25.70 -2.62
CA ASP A 270 0.22 -26.26 -3.31
C ASP A 270 -0.20 -25.32 -4.45
N GLU A 271 -0.01 -25.75 -5.69
CA GLU A 271 -0.25 -24.95 -6.90
C GLU A 271 -1.71 -24.48 -7.03
N ASP A 272 -2.64 -25.18 -6.36
CA ASP A 272 -4.08 -24.89 -6.43
C ASP A 272 -4.56 -23.88 -5.40
N ILE A 273 -3.75 -23.51 -4.40
CA ILE A 273 -4.15 -22.59 -3.33
C ILE A 273 -3.08 -21.51 -3.14
N ASP A 274 -3.10 -20.48 -3.98
CA ASP A 274 -2.36 -19.25 -3.69
C ASP A 274 -3.15 -18.41 -2.68
N VAL A 275 -3.07 -18.78 -1.41
CA VAL A 275 -3.64 -18.02 -0.28
C VAL A 275 -2.71 -16.93 0.22
N THR A 276 -1.73 -16.53 -0.58
CA THR A 276 -0.94 -15.34 -0.24
C THR A 276 -1.84 -14.12 -0.39
N PRO A 277 -2.29 -13.48 0.68
CA PRO A 277 -3.08 -12.26 0.58
C PRO A 277 -2.19 -11.08 0.22
N VAL A 278 -1.38 -11.27 -0.84
CA VAL A 278 -0.54 -10.22 -1.37
C VAL A 278 -1.35 -9.49 -2.42
N SER A 279 -1.86 -8.33 -2.06
CA SER A 279 -2.51 -7.45 -3.01
C SER A 279 -1.67 -6.19 -3.21
N TYR A 280 -1.72 -5.67 -4.41
CA TYR A 280 -1.17 -4.36 -4.72
C TYR A 280 -2.26 -3.30 -4.55
N THR A 281 -2.02 -2.36 -3.64
CA THR A 281 -2.89 -1.21 -3.48
C THR A 281 -2.46 -0.13 -4.46
N HIS A 282 -3.24 0.04 -5.53
CA HIS A 282 -3.05 1.11 -6.48
C HIS A 282 -3.96 2.30 -6.12
N LEU A 283 -3.34 3.44 -5.83
CA LEU A 283 -4.02 4.73 -5.87
C LEU A 283 -4.20 5.09 -7.36
N THR A 284 -5.34 4.71 -7.94
CA THR A 284 -5.75 5.26 -9.23
C THR A 284 -6.06 6.74 -9.03
N LEU A 285 -5.05 7.59 -9.24
CA LEU A 285 -5.36 8.94 -9.66
C LEU A 285 -6.12 8.81 -10.99
N PRO A 286 -7.22 9.54 -11.21
CA PRO A 286 -7.88 9.54 -12.48
C PRO A 286 -6.91 10.14 -13.51
N THR A 287 -6.08 9.29 -14.09
CA THR A 287 -5.27 9.66 -15.24
C THR A 287 -6.23 9.75 -16.41
N LYS A 288 -6.55 10.96 -16.83
CA LYS A 288 -6.96 11.17 -18.23
C LYS A 288 -5.86 10.49 -19.07
N ARG A 289 -6.29 9.57 -19.97
CA ARG A 289 -5.41 8.99 -20.98
C ARG A 289 -4.50 10.10 -21.51
N ILE A 290 -3.22 9.98 -21.26
CA ILE A 290 -2.21 10.66 -22.06
C ILE A 290 -2.03 9.75 -23.27
N VAL A 291 -2.54 10.22 -24.39
CA VAL A 291 -2.30 9.64 -25.72
C VAL A 291 -0.88 9.96 -26.09
#